data_5baf08fb5fcb4609bcc11ffe0c544787
#
_entry.id   5baf08fb5fcb4609bcc11ffe0c544787
#
_cell.length_a   1.000
_cell.length_b   1.000
_cell.length_c   1.000
_cell.angle_alpha   90.00
_cell.angle_beta   90.00
_cell.angle_gamma   90.00
#
_symmetry.space_group_name_H-M   'P 1'
#
loop_
_entity.id
_entity.type
_entity.pdbx_description
1 polymer ?
#
loop_
_entity_poly.entity_id
_entity_poly.type
_entity_poly.pdbx_seq_one_letter_code
_entity_poly.pdbx_strand_id
1 'polypeptide(L)'
;MDARKITEKIRTHKPEVLGSRDFAKFAILLPLIEKGGEVHVLFEKRAETLRKQPGEVCFPGGRIDPEDLSPKSAALRETDEELGISEDEISDLFPLDYMVSPFGMIIYAFAGFIDPSAEFKPNPDEVGELFSVPLSFFLENPPRVYQINFDVQPEESFPYDLIVGGRDYSWRTRNLEEYFYLYEDKVIWGLTARILSHFIDIIK
;
A
#
# COMPACT_ATOMS: atom_id res chain seq x y z
N MET A 1 -17.18 21.16 -32.41
CA MET A 1 -17.04 21.76 -31.07
C MET A 1 -16.23 23.03 -31.25
N ASP A 2 -16.70 24.19 -30.76
CA ASP A 2 -15.95 25.45 -30.88
C ASP A 2 -14.95 25.66 -29.73
N ALA A 3 -14.03 26.61 -29.90
CA ALA A 3 -12.95 26.89 -28.92
C ALA A 3 -13.48 27.29 -27.54
N ARG A 4 -14.62 27.98 -27.45
CA ARG A 4 -15.21 28.37 -26.16
C ARG A 4 -15.65 27.17 -25.35
N LYS A 5 -16.35 26.22 -25.96
CA LYS A 5 -16.80 24.98 -25.31
C LYS A 5 -15.63 24.11 -24.85
N ILE A 6 -14.52 24.09 -25.63
CA ILE A 6 -13.30 23.39 -25.21
C ILE A 6 -12.73 24.07 -23.97
N THR A 7 -12.58 25.40 -24.01
CA THR A 7 -12.01 26.17 -22.90
C THR A 7 -12.83 26.02 -21.61
N GLU A 8 -14.16 26.05 -21.67
CA GLU A 8 -15.03 25.85 -20.52
C GLU A 8 -14.83 24.46 -19.88
N LYS A 9 -14.77 23.41 -20.69
CA LYS A 9 -14.55 22.05 -20.20
C LYS A 9 -13.17 21.88 -19.56
N ILE A 10 -12.12 22.43 -20.16
CA ILE A 10 -10.76 22.33 -19.61
C ILE A 10 -10.61 23.14 -18.32
N ARG A 11 -11.26 24.33 -18.23
CA ARG A 11 -11.18 25.21 -17.07
C ARG A 11 -11.71 24.55 -15.78
N THR A 12 -12.72 23.71 -15.91
CA THR A 12 -13.34 22.99 -14.78
C THR A 12 -12.73 21.64 -14.51
N HIS A 13 -11.79 21.19 -15.36
CA HIS A 13 -11.13 19.91 -15.19
C HIS A 13 -10.18 19.95 -13.98
N LYS A 14 -10.32 18.96 -13.08
CA LYS A 14 -9.37 18.71 -12.00
C LYS A 14 -8.39 17.62 -12.45
N PRO A 15 -7.07 17.90 -12.45
CA PRO A 15 -6.09 16.90 -12.83
C PRO A 15 -6.10 15.71 -11.87
N GLU A 16 -6.01 14.51 -12.42
CA GLU A 16 -5.87 13.25 -11.70
C GLU A 16 -4.76 12.42 -12.37
N VAL A 17 -4.36 11.31 -11.76
CA VAL A 17 -3.48 10.34 -12.43
C VAL A 17 -4.21 9.79 -13.65
N LEU A 18 -3.65 9.94 -14.83
CA LEU A 18 -4.26 9.47 -16.08
C LEU A 18 -4.49 7.96 -16.01
N GLY A 19 -5.74 7.53 -16.24
CA GLY A 19 -6.14 6.12 -16.12
C GLY A 19 -6.56 5.68 -14.71
N SER A 20 -6.45 6.54 -13.69
CA SER A 20 -6.76 6.17 -12.30
C SER A 20 -8.21 5.77 -12.03
N ARG A 21 -9.12 6.01 -12.97
CA ARG A 21 -10.52 5.56 -12.87
C ARG A 21 -10.65 4.04 -12.98
N ASP A 22 -9.71 3.41 -13.69
CA ASP A 22 -9.68 1.96 -13.90
C ASP A 22 -8.79 1.25 -12.86
N PHE A 23 -8.13 2.02 -11.98
CA PHE A 23 -7.25 1.46 -10.95
C PHE A 23 -8.06 0.96 -9.76
N ALA A 24 -7.64 -0.20 -9.24
CA ALA A 24 -8.09 -0.67 -7.95
C ALA A 24 -7.50 0.25 -6.86
N LYS A 25 -8.35 0.70 -5.93
CA LYS A 25 -7.93 1.61 -4.84
C LYS A 25 -7.99 0.87 -3.52
N PHE A 26 -6.93 1.00 -2.75
CA PHE A 26 -6.78 0.37 -1.44
C PHE A 26 -6.42 1.44 -0.42
N ALA A 27 -6.77 1.19 0.83
CA ALA A 27 -6.36 2.01 1.95
C ALA A 27 -5.81 1.11 3.06
N ILE A 28 -4.71 1.52 3.69
CA ILE A 28 -4.05 0.78 4.75
C ILE A 28 -3.72 1.71 5.93
N LEU A 29 -3.70 1.14 7.12
CA LEU A 29 -3.17 1.78 8.31
C LEU A 29 -1.82 1.15 8.67
N LEU A 30 -0.77 1.95 8.85
CA LEU A 30 0.47 1.58 9.53
C LEU A 30 0.26 1.85 11.02
N PRO A 31 -0.04 0.83 11.84
CA PRO A 31 -0.39 1.05 13.22
C PRO A 31 0.86 1.15 14.09
N LEU A 32 0.90 2.18 14.93
CA LEU A 32 1.91 2.39 15.95
C LEU A 32 1.34 2.08 17.32
N ILE A 33 2.09 1.35 18.13
CA ILE A 33 1.71 1.03 19.52
C ILE A 33 2.86 1.37 20.46
N GLU A 34 2.53 1.79 21.67
CA GLU A 34 3.50 1.92 22.75
C GLU A 34 3.60 0.61 23.53
N LYS A 35 4.78 0.04 23.64
CA LYS A 35 5.04 -1.21 24.36
C LYS A 35 6.35 -1.13 25.12
N GLY A 36 6.29 -1.28 26.43
CA GLY A 36 7.50 -1.24 27.26
C GLY A 36 8.26 0.09 27.28
N GLY A 37 7.58 1.19 26.94
CA GLY A 37 8.19 2.54 26.85
C GLY A 37 8.88 2.83 25.51
N GLU A 38 8.64 1.98 24.50
CA GLU A 38 9.15 2.13 23.14
C GLU A 38 8.00 2.04 22.13
N VAL A 39 8.11 2.75 21.02
CA VAL A 39 7.16 2.67 19.91
C VAL A 39 7.47 1.43 19.09
N HIS A 40 6.44 0.66 18.81
CA HIS A 40 6.49 -0.49 17.92
C HIS A 40 5.57 -0.25 16.70
N VAL A 41 5.94 -0.84 15.58
CA VAL A 41 5.06 -1.00 14.42
C VAL A 41 4.33 -2.33 14.56
N LEU A 42 3.00 -2.31 14.48
CA LEU A 42 2.18 -3.52 14.53
C LEU A 42 1.98 -4.06 13.11
N PHE A 43 2.01 -5.37 13.00
CA PHE A 43 1.78 -6.11 11.76
C PHE A 43 0.79 -7.24 12.01
N GLU A 44 0.10 -7.60 10.97
CA GLU A 44 -0.66 -8.84 10.91
C GLU A 44 -0.02 -9.83 9.93
N LYS A 45 -0.13 -11.09 10.24
CA LYS A 45 0.09 -12.20 9.32
C LYS A 45 -1.26 -12.70 8.84
N ARG A 46 -1.49 -12.68 7.55
CA ARG A 46 -2.73 -13.13 6.94
C ARG A 46 -3.03 -14.59 7.25
N ALA A 47 -4.31 -14.92 7.43
CA ALA A 47 -4.71 -16.31 7.70
C ALA A 47 -4.31 -17.23 6.54
N GLU A 48 -3.83 -18.42 6.88
CA GLU A 48 -3.39 -19.45 5.90
C GLU A 48 -4.56 -19.97 5.03
N THR A 49 -5.80 -19.73 5.43
CA THR A 49 -7.03 -20.12 4.73
C THR A 49 -7.41 -19.17 3.60
N LEU A 50 -6.81 -18.01 3.53
CA LEU A 50 -7.11 -17.01 2.51
C LEU A 50 -6.70 -17.47 1.12
N ARG A 51 -7.50 -17.08 0.12
CA ARG A 51 -7.22 -17.41 -1.29
C ARG A 51 -6.09 -16.57 -1.90
N LYS A 52 -5.87 -15.36 -1.36
CA LYS A 52 -4.85 -14.43 -1.85
C LYS A 52 -3.86 -14.18 -0.74
N GLN A 53 -2.58 -14.33 -1.03
CA GLN A 53 -1.46 -14.01 -0.15
C GLN A 53 -1.58 -14.64 1.26
N PRO A 54 -1.91 -15.97 1.38
CA PRO A 54 -1.98 -16.63 2.67
C PRO A 54 -0.63 -16.56 3.38
N GLY A 55 -0.63 -16.27 4.68
CA GLY A 55 0.57 -16.21 5.50
C GLY A 55 1.49 -15.01 5.25
N GLU A 56 1.16 -14.10 4.34
CA GLU A 56 1.97 -12.88 4.12
C GLU A 56 1.77 -11.89 5.28
N VAL A 57 2.85 -11.14 5.55
CA VAL A 57 2.84 -10.07 6.54
C VAL A 57 2.39 -8.77 5.90
N CYS A 58 1.40 -8.12 6.47
CA CYS A 58 0.86 -6.86 5.97
C CYS A 58 0.47 -5.89 7.11
N PHE A 59 0.07 -4.71 6.70
CA PHE A 59 -0.67 -3.78 7.52
C PHE A 59 -2.17 -4.03 7.36
N PRO A 60 -2.98 -3.75 8.37
CA PRO A 60 -4.43 -3.81 8.23
C PRO A 60 -4.90 -2.86 7.13
N GLY A 61 -5.84 -3.33 6.33
CA GLY A 61 -6.36 -2.56 5.23
C GLY A 61 -6.85 -3.37 4.06
N GLY A 62 -7.63 -2.73 3.21
CA GLY A 62 -8.28 -3.40 2.11
C GLY A 62 -8.70 -2.47 0.98
N ARG A 63 -9.62 -2.97 0.17
CA ARG A 63 -10.16 -2.23 -0.96
C ARG A 63 -11.09 -1.13 -0.48
N ILE A 64 -10.97 0.05 -1.09
CA ILE A 64 -11.93 1.13 -0.86
C ILE A 64 -13.24 0.75 -1.53
N ASP A 65 -14.28 0.66 -0.74
CA ASP A 65 -15.64 0.35 -1.18
C ASP A 65 -16.40 1.62 -1.60
N PRO A 66 -17.46 1.48 -2.44
CA PRO A 66 -18.26 2.63 -2.86
C PRO A 66 -18.93 3.39 -1.70
N GLU A 67 -19.16 2.72 -0.59
CA GLU A 67 -19.76 3.28 0.63
C GLU A 67 -18.76 4.05 1.50
N ASP A 68 -17.47 3.85 1.31
CA ASP A 68 -16.43 4.56 2.04
C ASP A 68 -16.40 6.04 1.64
N LEU A 69 -16.55 6.93 2.61
CA LEU A 69 -16.57 8.37 2.38
C LEU A 69 -15.21 8.92 1.92
N SER A 70 -14.14 8.23 2.24
CA SER A 70 -12.76 8.62 1.95
C SER A 70 -11.80 7.42 2.06
N PRO A 71 -10.57 7.51 1.52
CA PRO A 71 -9.54 6.50 1.79
C PRO A 71 -9.25 6.32 3.29
N LYS A 72 -9.35 7.40 4.08
CA LYS A 72 -9.20 7.34 5.54
C LYS A 72 -10.27 6.46 6.17
N SER A 73 -11.56 6.66 5.80
CA SER A 73 -12.64 5.85 6.36
C SER A 73 -12.52 4.37 5.97
N ALA A 74 -12.02 4.07 4.77
CA ALA A 74 -11.73 2.69 4.37
C ALA A 74 -10.64 2.05 5.24
N ALA A 75 -9.51 2.74 5.47
CA ALA A 75 -8.44 2.23 6.31
C ALA A 75 -8.91 1.95 7.75
N LEU A 76 -9.76 2.83 8.31
CA LEU A 76 -10.31 2.65 9.65
C LEU A 76 -11.31 1.49 9.71
N ARG A 77 -12.23 1.37 8.74
CA ARG A 77 -13.18 0.26 8.63
C ARG A 77 -12.48 -1.09 8.56
N GLU A 78 -11.49 -1.21 7.66
CA GLU A 78 -10.71 -2.45 7.52
C GLU A 78 -9.94 -2.77 8.82
N THR A 79 -9.38 -1.76 9.50
CA THR A 79 -8.71 -1.96 10.80
C THR A 79 -9.67 -2.47 11.87
N ASP A 80 -10.91 -1.98 11.90
CA ASP A 80 -11.93 -2.48 12.82
C ASP A 80 -12.35 -3.92 12.44
N GLU A 81 -12.57 -4.21 11.16
CA GLU A 81 -12.95 -5.54 10.67
C GLU A 81 -11.86 -6.59 10.93
N GLU A 82 -10.59 -6.26 10.71
CA GLU A 82 -9.45 -7.18 10.86
C GLU A 82 -8.96 -7.29 12.30
N LEU A 83 -8.85 -6.16 13.04
CA LEU A 83 -8.21 -6.12 14.37
C LEU A 83 -9.20 -5.89 15.52
N GLY A 84 -10.44 -5.50 15.25
CA GLY A 84 -11.44 -5.10 16.24
C GLY A 84 -11.08 -3.80 16.95
N ILE A 85 -10.34 -2.90 16.28
CA ILE A 85 -9.91 -1.60 16.79
C ILE A 85 -10.75 -0.51 16.12
N SER A 86 -11.58 0.17 16.92
CA SER A 86 -12.44 1.25 16.45
C SER A 86 -11.69 2.55 16.18
N GLU A 87 -12.30 3.46 15.39
CA GLU A 87 -11.72 4.79 15.10
C GLU A 87 -11.36 5.57 16.36
N ASP A 88 -12.19 5.48 17.43
CA ASP A 88 -11.97 6.20 18.70
C ASP A 88 -10.73 5.71 19.47
N GLU A 89 -10.24 4.51 19.15
CA GLU A 89 -9.04 3.92 19.74
C GLU A 89 -7.77 4.24 18.92
N ILE A 90 -7.89 5.02 17.84
CA ILE A 90 -6.77 5.43 16.99
C ILE A 90 -6.60 6.93 17.06
N SER A 91 -5.49 7.38 17.64
CA SER A 91 -5.13 8.79 17.70
C SER A 91 -4.09 9.17 16.63
N ASP A 92 -3.95 10.47 16.41
CA ASP A 92 -2.90 11.05 15.55
C ASP A 92 -2.77 10.34 14.19
N LEU A 93 -3.90 10.12 13.52
CA LEU A 93 -3.94 9.49 12.21
C LEU A 93 -3.53 10.47 11.11
N PHE A 94 -2.34 10.26 10.55
CA PHE A 94 -1.75 11.09 9.50
C PHE A 94 -1.69 10.36 8.15
N PRO A 95 -2.04 11.05 7.04
CA PRO A 95 -1.80 10.50 5.72
C PRO A 95 -0.30 10.46 5.43
N LEU A 96 0.15 9.33 4.87
CA LEU A 96 1.44 9.20 4.22
C LEU A 96 1.27 9.45 2.71
N ASP A 97 2.38 9.41 1.95
CA ASP A 97 2.30 9.47 0.50
C ASP A 97 1.57 8.23 -0.05
N TYR A 98 0.71 8.44 -1.03
CA TYR A 98 0.05 7.32 -1.70
C TYR A 98 0.94 6.72 -2.78
N MET A 99 0.87 5.41 -2.92
CA MET A 99 1.65 4.68 -3.91
C MET A 99 0.81 4.34 -5.13
N VAL A 100 1.36 4.62 -6.31
CA VAL A 100 0.78 4.20 -7.60
C VAL A 100 1.61 3.02 -8.11
N SER A 101 0.97 1.86 -8.21
CA SER A 101 1.59 0.65 -8.73
C SER A 101 1.47 0.58 -10.26
N PRO A 102 2.49 0.06 -10.97
CA PRO A 102 2.41 -0.18 -12.41
C PRO A 102 1.34 -1.23 -12.79
N PHE A 103 0.79 -1.95 -11.81
CA PHE A 103 -0.24 -2.96 -12.00
C PHE A 103 -1.67 -2.42 -11.85
N GLY A 104 -1.88 -1.11 -11.99
CA GLY A 104 -3.21 -0.49 -11.94
C GLY A 104 -3.80 -0.44 -10.52
N MET A 105 -2.98 -0.17 -9.52
CA MET A 105 -3.42 0.03 -8.15
C MET A 105 -2.96 1.38 -7.61
N ILE A 106 -3.79 1.98 -6.75
CA ILE A 106 -3.42 3.12 -5.90
C ILE A 106 -3.64 2.69 -4.45
N ILE A 107 -2.62 2.89 -3.63
CA ILE A 107 -2.67 2.56 -2.21
C ILE A 107 -2.51 3.86 -1.42
N TYR A 108 -3.51 4.17 -0.61
CA TYR A 108 -3.52 5.29 0.33
C TYR A 108 -3.08 4.75 1.68
N ALA A 109 -1.94 5.22 2.16
CA ALA A 109 -1.38 4.80 3.44
C ALA A 109 -1.59 5.88 4.49
N PHE A 110 -1.89 5.44 5.71
CA PHE A 110 -2.01 6.28 6.89
C PHE A 110 -1.14 5.70 7.99
N ALA A 111 -0.60 6.55 8.87
CA ALA A 111 0.03 6.12 10.11
C ALA A 111 -0.77 6.66 11.29
N GLY A 112 -0.94 5.88 12.34
CA GLY A 112 -1.70 6.29 13.51
C GLY A 112 -1.31 5.49 14.75
N PHE A 113 -1.51 6.09 15.93
CA PHE A 113 -1.25 5.45 17.20
C PHE A 113 -2.52 4.77 17.72
N ILE A 114 -2.40 3.49 18.06
CA ILE A 114 -3.47 2.74 18.74
C ILE A 114 -3.35 3.03 20.23
N ASP A 115 -4.49 3.30 20.89
CA ASP A 115 -4.56 3.56 22.31
C ASP A 115 -3.98 2.35 23.09
N PRO A 116 -3.07 2.58 24.06
CA PRO A 116 -2.48 1.51 24.85
C PRO A 116 -3.49 0.65 25.62
N SER A 117 -4.70 1.15 25.87
CA SER A 117 -5.79 0.42 26.50
C SER A 117 -6.67 -0.38 25.55
N ALA A 118 -6.46 -0.26 24.24
CA ALA A 118 -7.25 -0.95 23.23
C ALA A 118 -7.04 -2.47 23.30
N GLU A 119 -8.14 -3.21 23.19
CA GLU A 119 -8.13 -4.67 23.19
C GLU A 119 -8.24 -5.22 21.78
N PHE A 120 -7.16 -5.79 21.27
CA PHE A 120 -7.16 -6.44 19.96
C PHE A 120 -8.09 -7.67 19.94
N LYS A 121 -8.96 -7.70 18.94
CA LYS A 121 -9.89 -8.82 18.66
C LYS A 121 -9.76 -9.24 17.20
N PRO A 122 -8.61 -9.81 16.80
CA PRO A 122 -8.36 -10.13 15.41
C PRO A 122 -9.41 -11.12 14.87
N ASN A 123 -9.88 -10.85 13.66
CA ASN A 123 -10.77 -11.73 12.93
C ASN A 123 -10.01 -12.98 12.45
N PRO A 124 -10.27 -14.18 12.98
CA PRO A 124 -9.49 -15.38 12.66
C PRO A 124 -9.64 -15.86 11.21
N ASP A 125 -10.68 -15.40 10.49
CA ASP A 125 -10.89 -15.72 9.09
C ASP A 125 -9.93 -14.92 8.18
N GLU A 126 -9.38 -13.79 8.66
CA GLU A 126 -8.50 -12.89 7.90
C GLU A 126 -7.11 -12.79 8.51
N VAL A 127 -7.00 -12.75 9.83
CA VAL A 127 -5.76 -12.54 10.57
C VAL A 127 -5.37 -13.81 11.31
N GLY A 128 -4.25 -14.40 10.92
CA GLY A 128 -3.69 -15.60 11.56
C GLY A 128 -2.84 -15.30 12.77
N GLU A 129 -2.13 -14.17 12.78
CA GLU A 129 -1.23 -13.76 13.87
C GLU A 129 -1.08 -12.24 13.90
N LEU A 130 -0.98 -11.66 15.10
CA LEU A 130 -0.52 -10.29 15.32
C LEU A 130 0.84 -10.29 15.98
N PHE A 131 1.74 -9.44 15.49
CA PHE A 131 3.04 -9.23 16.13
C PHE A 131 3.49 -7.78 15.96
N SER A 132 4.41 -7.35 16.81
CA SER A 132 4.95 -5.99 16.75
C SER A 132 6.47 -6.01 16.72
N VAL A 133 7.05 -5.06 15.99
CA VAL A 133 8.50 -4.88 15.87
C VAL A 133 8.86 -3.50 16.41
N PRO A 134 9.88 -3.39 17.28
CA PRO A 134 10.36 -2.10 17.76
C PRO A 134 10.72 -1.16 16.60
N LEU A 135 10.28 0.10 16.68
CA LEU A 135 10.58 1.09 15.65
C LEU A 135 12.10 1.31 15.51
N SER A 136 12.84 1.22 16.63
CA SER A 136 14.30 1.30 16.67
C SER A 136 14.96 0.27 15.73
N PHE A 137 14.40 -0.94 15.63
CA PHE A 137 14.91 -1.96 14.70
C PHE A 137 14.95 -1.44 13.26
N PHE A 138 13.89 -0.80 12.77
CA PHE A 138 13.83 -0.29 11.40
C PHE A 138 14.70 0.95 11.19
N LEU A 139 14.89 1.75 12.23
CA LEU A 139 15.79 2.89 12.18
C LEU A 139 17.27 2.47 12.05
N GLU A 140 17.64 1.35 12.65
CA GLU A 140 19.01 0.81 12.68
C GLU A 140 19.29 -0.15 11.51
N ASN A 141 18.26 -0.82 11.00
CA ASN A 141 18.41 -1.87 9.99
C ASN A 141 17.67 -1.49 8.70
N PRO A 142 18.35 -0.91 7.71
CA PRO A 142 17.73 -0.62 6.40
C PRO A 142 17.28 -1.90 5.71
N PRO A 143 16.27 -1.83 4.82
CA PRO A 143 15.79 -3.00 4.10
C PRO A 143 16.85 -3.54 3.14
N ARG A 144 16.82 -4.84 2.89
CA ARG A 144 17.51 -5.43 1.73
C ARG A 144 16.68 -5.13 0.50
N VAL A 145 17.32 -4.64 -0.57
CA VAL A 145 16.64 -4.25 -1.80
C VAL A 145 17.07 -5.17 -2.94
N TYR A 146 16.11 -5.74 -3.63
CA TYR A 146 16.32 -6.59 -4.78
C TYR A 146 15.57 -6.03 -6.00
N GLN A 147 16.08 -6.31 -7.20
CA GLN A 147 15.50 -5.82 -8.44
C GLN A 147 14.68 -6.93 -9.12
N ILE A 148 13.44 -6.62 -9.49
CA ILE A 148 12.63 -7.43 -10.39
C ILE A 148 12.63 -6.77 -11.77
N ASN A 149 13.06 -7.51 -12.79
CA ASN A 149 13.07 -7.03 -14.16
C ASN A 149 11.76 -7.39 -14.85
N PHE A 150 11.22 -6.45 -15.63
CA PHE A 150 10.04 -6.67 -16.46
C PHE A 150 10.43 -6.68 -17.92
N ASP A 151 10.07 -7.74 -18.62
CA ASP A 151 10.19 -7.82 -20.06
C ASP A 151 8.90 -7.38 -20.74
N VAL A 152 9.01 -6.51 -21.74
CA VAL A 152 7.86 -6.07 -22.53
C VAL A 152 7.59 -7.09 -23.62
N GLN A 153 6.42 -7.69 -23.57
CA GLN A 153 5.95 -8.66 -24.56
C GLN A 153 4.66 -8.14 -25.22
N PRO A 154 4.76 -7.44 -26.35
CA PRO A 154 3.59 -7.04 -27.11
C PRO A 154 2.80 -8.27 -27.60
N GLU A 155 1.48 -8.11 -27.71
CA GLU A 155 0.63 -9.16 -28.25
C GLU A 155 0.96 -9.48 -29.74
N GLU A 156 0.54 -10.66 -30.22
CA GLU A 156 0.85 -11.09 -31.61
C GLU A 156 0.34 -10.13 -32.68
N SER A 157 -0.80 -9.48 -32.45
CA SER A 157 -1.44 -8.53 -33.37
C SER A 157 -0.88 -7.10 -33.26
N PHE A 158 0.16 -6.88 -32.45
CA PHE A 158 0.71 -5.55 -32.25
C PHE A 158 1.22 -4.94 -33.56
N PRO A 159 0.79 -3.71 -33.93
CA PRO A 159 1.05 -3.12 -35.25
C PRO A 159 2.47 -2.51 -35.30
N TYR A 160 3.47 -3.32 -35.42
CA TYR A 160 4.89 -2.88 -35.49
C TYR A 160 5.20 -1.97 -36.67
N ASP A 161 4.44 -2.07 -37.76
CA ASP A 161 4.55 -1.23 -38.95
C ASP A 161 4.13 0.22 -38.72
N LEU A 162 3.38 0.49 -37.65
CA LEU A 162 2.94 1.84 -37.28
C LEU A 162 3.92 2.59 -36.34
N ILE A 163 4.97 1.93 -35.87
CA ILE A 163 5.95 2.54 -34.98
C ILE A 163 7.33 2.63 -35.62
N VAL A 164 8.06 3.69 -35.28
CA VAL A 164 9.44 3.86 -35.73
C VAL A 164 10.32 2.78 -35.12
N GLY A 165 11.08 2.06 -35.92
CA GLY A 165 11.91 0.93 -35.49
C GLY A 165 11.21 -0.43 -35.64
N GLY A 166 9.92 -0.46 -35.88
CA GLY A 166 9.19 -1.70 -36.14
C GLY A 166 9.40 -2.76 -35.06
N ARG A 167 9.73 -3.99 -35.47
CA ARG A 167 10.03 -5.12 -34.56
C ARG A 167 11.33 -4.93 -33.77
N ASP A 168 12.22 -4.07 -34.23
CA ASP A 168 13.51 -3.75 -33.57
C ASP A 168 13.38 -2.56 -32.61
N TYR A 169 12.14 -2.13 -32.30
CA TYR A 169 11.90 -1.06 -31.35
C TYR A 169 12.45 -1.42 -29.97
N SER A 170 13.37 -0.59 -29.46
CA SER A 170 13.99 -0.78 -28.14
C SER A 170 13.03 -0.36 -27.03
N TRP A 171 12.34 -1.33 -26.46
CA TRP A 171 11.47 -1.11 -25.31
C TRP A 171 12.29 -0.72 -24.09
N ARG A 172 11.85 0.34 -23.40
CA ARG A 172 12.43 0.66 -22.09
C ARG A 172 11.85 -0.29 -21.05
N THR A 173 12.67 -1.20 -20.57
CA THR A 173 12.34 -2.00 -19.41
C THR A 173 12.49 -1.17 -18.13
N ARG A 174 11.65 -1.41 -17.16
CA ARG A 174 11.79 -0.85 -15.81
C ARG A 174 12.04 -1.98 -14.84
N ASN A 175 12.91 -1.71 -13.88
CA ASN A 175 13.09 -2.58 -12.74
C ASN A 175 12.16 -2.09 -11.63
N LEU A 176 11.58 -3.02 -10.90
CA LEU A 176 10.89 -2.77 -9.65
C LEU A 176 11.83 -3.17 -8.51
N GLU A 177 12.00 -2.28 -7.56
CA GLU A 177 12.71 -2.56 -6.33
C GLU A 177 11.77 -3.25 -5.35
N GLU A 178 12.18 -4.42 -4.87
CA GLU A 178 11.49 -5.14 -3.82
C GLU A 178 12.28 -5.07 -2.53
N TYR A 179 11.60 -4.66 -1.47
CA TYR A 179 12.17 -4.38 -0.15
C TYR A 179 11.89 -5.54 0.78
N PHE A 180 12.88 -5.88 1.62
CA PHE A 180 12.78 -6.97 2.60
C PHE A 180 13.38 -6.54 3.93
N TYR A 181 12.57 -6.63 5.00
CA TYR A 181 13.03 -6.61 6.37
C TYR A 181 12.92 -8.01 6.96
N LEU A 182 13.95 -8.41 7.70
CA LEU A 182 13.99 -9.72 8.37
C LEU A 182 14.07 -9.46 9.88
N TYR A 183 13.03 -9.81 10.60
CA TYR A 183 12.96 -9.69 12.04
C TYR A 183 12.59 -11.04 12.66
N GLU A 184 13.54 -11.66 13.38
CA GLU A 184 13.40 -13.01 13.92
C GLU A 184 13.01 -14.02 12.80
N ASP A 185 11.86 -14.65 12.92
CA ASP A 185 11.27 -15.57 11.93
C ASP A 185 10.34 -14.87 10.93
N LYS A 186 10.15 -13.55 11.05
CA LYS A 186 9.24 -12.77 10.22
C LYS A 186 9.94 -12.17 9.01
N VAL A 187 9.28 -12.27 7.88
CA VAL A 187 9.71 -11.63 6.62
C VAL A 187 8.66 -10.58 6.25
N ILE A 188 9.05 -9.32 6.31
CA ILE A 188 8.23 -8.18 5.88
C ILE A 188 8.76 -7.76 4.52
N TRP A 189 7.94 -7.85 3.47
CA TRP A 189 8.40 -7.59 2.11
C TRP A 189 7.36 -6.90 1.23
N GLY A 190 7.72 -6.62 -0.01
CA GLY A 190 6.82 -6.09 -1.03
C GLY A 190 6.26 -4.72 -0.67
N LEU A 191 4.96 -4.55 -0.85
CA LEU A 191 4.24 -3.30 -0.58
C LEU A 191 4.37 -2.86 0.86
N THR A 192 4.24 -3.78 1.81
CA THR A 192 4.32 -3.52 3.24
C THR A 192 5.70 -2.96 3.61
N ALA A 193 6.77 -3.61 3.17
CA ALA A 193 8.14 -3.15 3.42
C ALA A 193 8.44 -1.81 2.74
N ARG A 194 7.88 -1.57 1.56
CA ARG A 194 8.08 -0.32 0.83
C ARG A 194 7.40 0.86 1.52
N ILE A 195 6.16 0.69 1.97
CA ILE A 195 5.43 1.72 2.73
C ILE A 195 6.13 1.97 4.07
N LEU A 196 6.56 0.90 4.76
CA LEU A 196 7.33 1.02 5.99
C LEU A 196 8.64 1.79 5.78
N SER A 197 9.42 1.45 4.74
CA SER A 197 10.67 2.16 4.43
C SER A 197 10.42 3.64 4.18
N HIS A 198 9.37 3.98 3.45
CA HIS A 198 8.98 5.36 3.22
C HIS A 198 8.59 6.08 4.52
N PHE A 199 7.81 5.43 5.40
CA PHE A 199 7.50 5.97 6.72
C PHE A 199 8.76 6.25 7.54
N ILE A 200 9.72 5.30 7.55
CA ILE A 200 11.01 5.48 8.24
C ILE A 200 11.79 6.66 7.68
N ASP A 201 11.75 6.90 6.36
CA ASP A 201 12.42 8.04 5.74
C ASP A 201 11.77 9.39 6.11
N ILE A 202 10.45 9.41 6.34
CA ILE A 202 9.72 10.61 6.80
C ILE A 202 10.12 11.00 8.23
N ILE A 203 10.34 10.01 9.11
CA ILE A 203 10.57 10.27 10.55
C ILE A 203 12.06 10.41 10.93
N LYS A 204 13.00 10.16 10.01
CA LYS A 204 14.44 10.44 10.16
C LYS A 204 14.78 11.89 9.94
#